data_0984b71d6a90a69ee4b4fb491624b453
#
_entry.id   0984b71d6a90a69ee4b4fb491624b453
#
_cell.length_a   1.000
_cell.length_b   1.000
_cell.length_c   1.000
_cell.angle_alpha   90.00
_cell.angle_beta   90.00
_cell.angle_gamma   90.00
#
_symmetry.space_group_name_H-M   'P 1'
#
loop_
_entity.id
_entity.type
_entity.pdbx_description
1 polymer ?
#
loop_
_entity_poly.entity_id
_entity_poly.type
_entity_poly.pdbx_seq_one_letter_code
_entity_poly.pdbx_strand_id
1 'polypeptide(L)'
;MKGAWTLSMQNESAARGACILAFDTANEVVAVGVGRVAGASVEPLACREIPAHRASNTILLNEVDATLAEAGVPKGDVAAVVCGRGPGSFTGVRICMATAKGAASALEVPLCGVSTLDAVAWRAWAEGVRGRVLVAADAMRKEVYPALFEISDSEISRLTTDAVVKAVIACEWVADQEVKLPERAGDLTILGDALVKYRETFEPLGAIADESLWAVSGAGLLLAAQAGLAAGDIDLSADAWHGESNAAAARANAGAAPVALRPGDPSVLLPVYTRLSDAEENERIRLA
;
A
#
# COMPACT_ATOMS: atom_id res chain seq x y z
N MET A 1 -12.73 -12.76 -39.69
CA MET A 1 -11.59 -11.79 -39.59
C MET A 1 -11.36 -11.16 -38.21
N LYS A 2 -12.09 -11.56 -37.16
CA LYS A 2 -11.84 -11.05 -35.76
C LYS A 2 -10.78 -11.85 -34.99
N GLY A 3 -10.46 -13.09 -35.37
CA GLY A 3 -9.54 -13.95 -34.59
C GLY A 3 -8.04 -13.72 -34.83
N ALA A 4 -7.64 -13.15 -35.96
CA ALA A 4 -6.21 -12.95 -36.28
C ALA A 4 -5.60 -11.72 -35.60
N TRP A 5 -6.42 -10.68 -35.34
CA TRP A 5 -5.98 -9.47 -34.64
C TRP A 5 -5.79 -9.70 -33.14
N THR A 6 -6.62 -10.54 -32.52
CA THR A 6 -6.55 -10.87 -31.09
C THR A 6 -5.30 -11.69 -30.77
N LEU A 7 -4.93 -12.67 -31.61
CA LEU A 7 -3.75 -13.49 -31.45
C LEU A 7 -2.42 -12.72 -31.66
N SER A 8 -2.40 -11.72 -32.53
CA SER A 8 -1.22 -10.87 -32.74
C SER A 8 -0.97 -9.96 -31.55
N MET A 9 -2.01 -9.33 -31.00
CA MET A 9 -1.88 -8.46 -29.82
C MET A 9 -1.50 -9.25 -28.57
N GLN A 10 -2.05 -10.44 -28.36
CA GLN A 10 -1.69 -11.31 -27.23
C GLN A 10 -0.22 -11.80 -27.31
N ASN A 11 0.29 -12.07 -28.51
CA ASN A 11 1.71 -12.45 -28.69
C ASN A 11 2.68 -11.27 -28.50
N GLU A 12 2.28 -10.05 -28.86
CA GLU A 12 3.09 -8.84 -28.62
C GLU A 12 3.09 -8.43 -27.13
N SER A 13 1.97 -8.60 -26.43
CA SER A 13 1.87 -8.38 -24.99
C SER A 13 2.70 -9.40 -24.20
N ALA A 14 2.65 -10.66 -24.56
CA ALA A 14 3.47 -11.72 -23.95
C ALA A 14 4.99 -11.49 -24.13
N ALA A 15 5.39 -10.84 -25.24
CA ALA A 15 6.79 -10.50 -25.51
C ALA A 15 7.29 -9.29 -24.69
N ARG A 16 6.40 -8.41 -24.20
CA ARG A 16 6.74 -7.20 -23.45
C ARG A 16 6.80 -7.39 -21.94
N GLY A 17 6.39 -8.54 -21.42
CA GLY A 17 6.28 -8.84 -19.99
C GLY A 17 5.03 -8.21 -19.34
N ALA A 18 4.48 -8.90 -18.36
CA ALA A 18 3.31 -8.43 -17.59
C ALA A 18 3.64 -7.14 -16.85
N CYS A 19 2.75 -6.13 -16.91
CA CYS A 19 2.94 -4.88 -16.19
C CYS A 19 1.93 -4.76 -15.04
N ILE A 20 2.36 -4.19 -13.92
CA ILE A 20 1.54 -3.87 -12.76
C ILE A 20 1.29 -2.36 -12.74
N LEU A 21 0.03 -1.98 -12.55
CA LEU A 21 -0.36 -0.62 -12.20
C LEU A 21 -0.63 -0.57 -10.70
N ALA A 22 0.11 0.27 -9.97
CA ALA A 22 -0.06 0.46 -8.52
C ALA A 22 -0.44 1.90 -8.20
N PHE A 23 -1.34 2.14 -7.23
CA PHE A 23 -1.63 3.49 -6.75
C PHE A 23 -2.20 3.51 -5.33
N ASP A 24 -2.05 4.67 -4.68
CA ASP A 24 -2.55 4.97 -3.33
C ASP A 24 -3.01 6.42 -3.24
N THR A 25 -4.06 6.67 -2.47
CA THR A 25 -4.59 8.00 -2.15
C THR A 25 -4.95 8.12 -0.67
N ALA A 26 -4.39 7.26 0.17
CA ALA A 26 -4.69 7.22 1.60
C ALA A 26 -4.16 8.45 2.37
N ASN A 27 -3.19 9.16 1.81
CA ASN A 27 -2.52 10.32 2.41
C ASN A 27 -2.76 11.59 1.59
N GLU A 28 -2.06 12.69 1.92
CA GLU A 28 -2.12 13.96 1.17
C GLU A 28 -1.42 13.89 -0.20
N VAL A 29 -0.79 12.75 -0.51
CA VAL A 29 -0.14 12.48 -1.78
C VAL A 29 -0.93 11.41 -2.54
N VAL A 30 -1.13 11.63 -3.84
CA VAL A 30 -1.51 10.58 -4.79
C VAL A 30 -0.23 9.95 -5.30
N ALA A 31 -0.02 8.69 -4.98
CA ALA A 31 1.11 7.91 -5.47
C ALA A 31 0.65 6.96 -6.58
N VAL A 32 1.36 6.93 -7.70
CA VAL A 32 1.11 6.01 -8.82
C VAL A 32 2.44 5.40 -9.25
N GLY A 33 2.45 4.10 -9.50
CA GLY A 33 3.61 3.37 -10.02
C GLY A 33 3.18 2.42 -11.14
N VAL A 34 4.00 2.32 -12.16
CA VAL A 34 3.90 1.31 -13.23
C VAL A 34 5.19 0.52 -13.23
N GLY A 35 5.10 -0.80 -13.12
CA GLY A 35 6.27 -1.69 -13.07
C GLY A 35 6.09 -2.90 -13.97
N ARG A 36 7.21 -3.44 -14.46
CA ARG A 36 7.26 -4.67 -15.25
C ARG A 36 7.61 -5.85 -14.37
N VAL A 37 6.86 -6.94 -14.50
CA VAL A 37 7.13 -8.20 -13.80
C VAL A 37 8.21 -8.97 -14.52
N ALA A 38 9.26 -9.34 -13.81
CA ALA A 38 10.37 -10.15 -14.30
C ALA A 38 10.63 -11.30 -13.30
N GLY A 39 9.95 -12.43 -13.50
CA GLY A 39 9.93 -13.51 -12.53
C GLY A 39 9.23 -13.10 -11.23
N ALA A 40 9.93 -13.16 -10.10
CA ALA A 40 9.44 -12.69 -8.79
C ALA A 40 9.78 -11.23 -8.50
N SER A 41 10.43 -10.51 -9.41
CA SER A 41 10.79 -9.10 -9.24
C SER A 41 9.88 -8.19 -10.05
N VAL A 42 9.76 -6.95 -9.59
CA VAL A 42 9.03 -5.88 -10.27
C VAL A 42 9.98 -4.73 -10.53
N GLU A 43 10.28 -4.48 -11.80
CA GLU A 43 11.11 -3.35 -12.25
C GLU A 43 10.22 -2.11 -12.37
N PRO A 44 10.43 -1.03 -11.59
CA PRO A 44 9.72 0.22 -11.79
C PRO A 44 10.04 0.83 -13.15
N LEU A 45 9.01 1.19 -13.92
CA LEU A 45 9.13 1.86 -15.22
C LEU A 45 8.86 3.36 -15.10
N ALA A 46 7.85 3.74 -14.33
CA ALA A 46 7.52 5.13 -14.02
C ALA A 46 6.82 5.21 -12.66
N CYS A 47 7.12 6.25 -11.91
CA CYS A 47 6.49 6.54 -10.62
C CYS A 47 6.20 8.03 -10.52
N ARG A 48 5.05 8.39 -9.97
CA ARG A 48 4.61 9.77 -9.76
C ARG A 48 4.01 9.93 -8.37
N GLU A 49 4.43 10.97 -7.66
CA GLU A 49 3.92 11.37 -6.35
C GLU A 49 3.44 12.81 -6.43
N ILE A 50 2.14 13.02 -6.34
CA ILE A 50 1.52 14.34 -6.55
C ILE A 50 0.78 14.78 -5.27
N PRO A 51 1.14 15.94 -4.69
CA PRO A 51 0.36 16.51 -3.61
C PRO A 51 -1.10 16.74 -4.03
N ALA A 52 -2.03 16.07 -3.35
CA ALA A 52 -3.42 16.04 -3.77
C ALA A 52 -4.27 17.15 -3.15
N HIS A 53 -3.89 17.67 -1.96
CA HIS A 53 -4.62 18.72 -1.27
C HIS A 53 -6.15 18.49 -1.24
N ARG A 54 -6.60 17.26 -0.95
CA ARG A 54 -8.00 16.79 -0.97
C ARG A 54 -8.64 16.66 -2.37
N ALA A 55 -7.85 16.72 -3.43
CA ALA A 55 -8.32 16.57 -4.81
C ALA A 55 -8.07 15.17 -5.40
N SER A 56 -7.78 14.16 -4.58
CA SER A 56 -7.41 12.82 -5.04
C SER A 56 -8.43 12.21 -6.01
N ASN A 57 -9.73 12.44 -5.80
CA ASN A 57 -10.78 11.96 -6.69
C ASN A 57 -10.76 12.61 -8.08
N THR A 58 -10.19 13.78 -8.21
CA THR A 58 -10.16 14.54 -9.47
C THR A 58 -8.89 14.24 -10.27
N ILE A 59 -7.77 14.00 -9.59
CA ILE A 59 -6.47 13.87 -10.25
C ILE A 59 -6.04 12.41 -10.46
N LEU A 60 -6.49 11.44 -9.65
CA LEU A 60 -5.98 10.07 -9.68
C LEU A 60 -5.98 9.44 -11.08
N LEU A 61 -7.10 9.47 -11.81
CA LEU A 61 -7.17 8.85 -13.13
C LEU A 61 -6.29 9.54 -14.16
N ASN A 62 -6.15 10.86 -14.07
CA ASN A 62 -5.24 11.61 -14.94
C ASN A 62 -3.78 11.23 -14.67
N GLU A 63 -3.42 11.07 -13.39
CA GLU A 63 -2.06 10.65 -13.01
C GLU A 63 -1.78 9.18 -13.38
N VAL A 64 -2.77 8.31 -13.30
CA VAL A 64 -2.67 6.94 -13.81
C VAL A 64 -2.39 6.96 -15.33
N ASP A 65 -3.16 7.72 -16.09
CA ASP A 65 -2.95 7.83 -17.54
C ASP A 65 -1.59 8.44 -17.89
N ALA A 66 -1.17 9.46 -17.15
CA ALA A 66 0.14 10.09 -17.33
C ALA A 66 1.30 9.13 -17.01
N THR A 67 1.18 8.35 -15.91
CA THR A 67 2.21 7.38 -15.52
C THR A 67 2.32 6.22 -16.50
N LEU A 68 1.18 5.70 -17.00
CA LEU A 68 1.17 4.68 -18.05
C LEU A 68 1.82 5.18 -19.34
N ALA A 69 1.52 6.43 -19.74
CA ALA A 69 2.12 7.05 -20.91
C ALA A 69 3.64 7.25 -20.76
N GLU A 70 4.10 7.70 -19.58
CA GLU A 70 5.52 7.85 -19.24
C GLU A 70 6.25 6.52 -19.25
N ALA A 71 5.62 5.46 -18.73
CA ALA A 71 6.14 4.09 -18.75
C ALA A 71 6.13 3.47 -20.16
N GLY A 72 5.44 4.06 -21.14
CA GLY A 72 5.23 3.49 -22.46
C GLY A 72 4.37 2.21 -22.44
N VAL A 73 3.48 2.07 -21.43
CA VAL A 73 2.64 0.89 -21.21
C VAL A 73 1.20 1.19 -21.66
N PRO A 74 0.70 0.56 -22.72
CA PRO A 74 -0.72 0.61 -23.06
C PRO A 74 -1.60 0.04 -21.96
N LYS A 75 -2.79 0.58 -21.76
CA LYS A 75 -3.74 0.07 -20.73
C LYS A 75 -4.02 -1.44 -20.88
N GLY A 76 -4.06 -1.95 -22.10
CA GLY A 76 -4.28 -3.37 -22.38
C GLY A 76 -3.10 -4.29 -22.01
N ASP A 77 -1.93 -3.74 -21.72
CA ASP A 77 -0.74 -4.49 -21.27
C ASP A 77 -0.64 -4.53 -19.73
N VAL A 78 -1.55 -3.89 -19.01
CA VAL A 78 -1.67 -4.00 -17.55
C VAL A 78 -2.20 -5.38 -17.21
N ALA A 79 -1.43 -6.16 -16.46
CA ALA A 79 -1.75 -7.53 -16.07
C ALA A 79 -2.29 -7.64 -14.64
N ALA A 80 -2.11 -6.61 -13.83
CA ALA A 80 -2.69 -6.53 -12.49
C ALA A 80 -2.79 -5.08 -12.01
N VAL A 81 -3.77 -4.83 -11.13
CA VAL A 81 -3.91 -3.58 -10.39
C VAL A 81 -3.54 -3.82 -8.93
N VAL A 82 -2.69 -2.97 -8.39
CA VAL A 82 -2.32 -2.95 -6.97
C VAL A 82 -2.81 -1.64 -6.36
N CYS A 83 -3.43 -1.69 -5.20
CA CYS A 83 -3.88 -0.48 -4.52
C CYS A 83 -3.51 -0.45 -3.05
N GLY A 84 -3.23 0.75 -2.55
CA GLY A 84 -3.13 0.98 -1.12
C GLY A 84 -4.48 0.76 -0.43
N ARG A 85 -4.47 0.03 0.69
CA ARG A 85 -5.66 -0.28 1.50
C ARG A 85 -5.79 0.62 2.73
N GLY A 86 -4.85 1.55 2.91
CA GLY A 86 -4.66 2.24 4.17
C GLY A 86 -3.73 1.46 5.12
N PRO A 87 -3.68 1.84 6.40
CA PRO A 87 -4.50 2.87 7.02
C PRO A 87 -4.18 4.28 6.53
N GLY A 88 -5.16 5.18 6.64
CA GLY A 88 -5.02 6.56 6.21
C GLY A 88 -6.35 7.30 6.18
N SER A 89 -6.44 8.34 5.37
CA SER A 89 -7.67 9.12 5.16
C SER A 89 -8.83 8.21 4.71
N PHE A 90 -9.91 8.20 5.47
CA PHE A 90 -11.11 7.42 5.17
C PHE A 90 -11.66 7.65 3.75
N THR A 91 -11.70 8.91 3.32
CA THR A 91 -12.12 9.26 1.96
C THR A 91 -11.08 8.82 0.93
N GLY A 92 -9.81 9.05 1.21
CA GLY A 92 -8.70 8.68 0.31
C GLY A 92 -8.66 7.18 0.06
N VAL A 93 -8.69 6.35 1.10
CA VAL A 93 -8.71 4.88 0.97
C VAL A 93 -9.89 4.41 0.13
N ARG A 94 -11.08 5.00 0.31
CA ARG A 94 -12.26 4.64 -0.50
C ARG A 94 -12.13 5.03 -1.96
N ILE A 95 -11.59 6.21 -2.26
CA ILE A 95 -11.30 6.65 -3.63
C ILE A 95 -10.33 5.66 -4.27
N CYS A 96 -9.23 5.35 -3.61
CA CYS A 96 -8.23 4.38 -4.08
C CYS A 96 -8.89 3.05 -4.45
N MET A 97 -9.57 2.44 -3.50
CA MET A 97 -10.16 1.12 -3.66
C MET A 97 -11.29 1.08 -4.68
N ALA A 98 -12.16 2.09 -4.72
CA ALA A 98 -13.23 2.17 -5.73
C ALA A 98 -12.66 2.28 -7.14
N THR A 99 -11.64 3.12 -7.32
CA THR A 99 -10.93 3.27 -8.61
C THR A 99 -10.23 1.97 -9.00
N ALA A 100 -9.55 1.31 -8.05
CA ALA A 100 -8.85 0.05 -8.31
C ALA A 100 -9.81 -1.07 -8.71
N LYS A 101 -10.94 -1.20 -8.02
CA LYS A 101 -11.99 -2.17 -8.38
C LYS A 101 -12.55 -1.90 -9.77
N GLY A 102 -12.82 -0.62 -10.08
CA GLY A 102 -13.29 -0.24 -11.42
C GLY A 102 -12.27 -0.51 -12.51
N ALA A 103 -10.99 -0.17 -12.28
CA ALA A 103 -9.91 -0.42 -13.23
C ALA A 103 -9.67 -1.92 -13.45
N ALA A 104 -9.56 -2.70 -12.38
CA ALA A 104 -9.37 -4.15 -12.46
C ALA A 104 -10.53 -4.84 -13.20
N SER A 105 -11.78 -4.43 -12.92
CA SER A 105 -12.95 -4.95 -13.61
C SER A 105 -12.97 -4.57 -15.09
N ALA A 106 -12.63 -3.33 -15.44
CA ALA A 106 -12.63 -2.86 -16.81
C ALA A 106 -11.51 -3.48 -17.68
N LEU A 107 -10.38 -3.81 -17.05
CA LEU A 107 -9.23 -4.44 -17.69
C LEU A 107 -9.30 -5.98 -17.63
N GLU A 108 -10.23 -6.55 -16.87
CA GLU A 108 -10.36 -7.98 -16.61
C GLU A 108 -9.06 -8.58 -16.03
N VAL A 109 -8.46 -7.89 -15.05
CA VAL A 109 -7.19 -8.28 -14.42
C VAL A 109 -7.32 -8.43 -12.90
N PRO A 110 -6.44 -9.22 -12.26
CA PRO A 110 -6.39 -9.34 -10.81
C PRO A 110 -6.24 -8.00 -10.11
N LEU A 111 -6.89 -7.89 -8.93
CA LEU A 111 -6.75 -6.76 -8.00
C LEU A 111 -6.07 -7.23 -6.72
N CYS A 112 -4.99 -6.56 -6.35
CA CYS A 112 -4.25 -6.80 -5.12
C CYS A 112 -4.24 -5.55 -4.24
N GLY A 113 -4.22 -5.74 -2.93
CA GLY A 113 -4.13 -4.63 -1.99
C GLY A 113 -2.92 -4.76 -1.08
N VAL A 114 -2.20 -3.68 -0.88
CA VAL A 114 -1.06 -3.58 0.03
C VAL A 114 -1.33 -2.58 1.14
N SER A 115 -0.71 -2.76 2.30
CA SER A 115 -0.78 -1.76 3.36
C SER A 115 -0.02 -0.50 2.93
N THR A 116 -0.62 0.67 3.13
CA THR A 116 0.04 1.96 2.89
C THR A 116 1.31 2.10 3.74
N LEU A 117 1.29 1.63 5.00
CA LEU A 117 2.46 1.67 5.89
C LEU A 117 3.56 0.72 5.42
N ASP A 118 3.20 -0.45 4.92
CA ASP A 118 4.17 -1.40 4.37
C ASP A 118 4.84 -0.83 3.11
N ALA A 119 4.07 -0.16 2.23
CA ALA A 119 4.64 0.50 1.05
C ALA A 119 5.66 1.59 1.43
N VAL A 120 5.41 2.34 2.51
CA VAL A 120 6.37 3.32 3.05
C VAL A 120 7.63 2.61 3.58
N ALA A 121 7.49 1.50 4.31
CA ALA A 121 8.63 0.71 4.80
C ALA A 121 9.46 0.10 3.64
N TRP A 122 8.80 -0.38 2.57
CA TRP A 122 9.47 -0.90 1.38
C TRP A 122 10.25 0.18 0.63
N ARG A 123 9.73 1.40 0.57
CA ARG A 123 10.49 2.53 0.02
C ARG A 123 11.74 2.83 0.85
N ALA A 124 11.61 2.85 2.17
CA ALA A 124 12.73 3.07 3.07
C ALA A 124 13.82 1.98 2.91
N TRP A 125 13.42 0.72 2.76
CA TRP A 125 14.33 -0.39 2.46
C TRP A 125 15.13 -0.14 1.17
N ALA A 126 14.48 0.30 0.11
CA ALA A 126 15.11 0.57 -1.18
C ALA A 126 16.13 1.72 -1.10
N GLU A 127 15.91 2.68 -0.20
CA GLU A 127 16.83 3.79 0.05
C GLU A 127 17.91 3.47 1.13
N GLY A 128 18.04 2.18 1.49
CA GLY A 128 19.11 1.70 2.36
C GLY A 128 18.83 1.81 3.86
N VAL A 129 17.63 2.16 4.29
CA VAL A 129 17.25 2.13 5.72
C VAL A 129 17.27 0.69 6.21
N ARG A 130 17.90 0.45 7.36
CA ARG A 130 18.01 -0.87 8.00
C ARG A 130 17.78 -0.77 9.50
N GLY A 131 17.48 -1.93 10.12
CA GLY A 131 17.21 -2.06 11.55
C GLY A 131 15.75 -1.79 11.90
N ARG A 132 15.52 -1.36 13.14
CA ARG A 132 14.18 -1.09 13.65
C ARG A 132 13.64 0.23 13.10
N VAL A 133 12.46 0.19 12.54
CA VAL A 133 11.82 1.33 11.88
C VAL A 133 10.40 1.52 12.41
N LEU A 134 10.07 2.76 12.76
CA LEU A 134 8.71 3.20 13.05
C LEU A 134 8.17 3.95 11.83
N VAL A 135 7.14 3.44 11.21
CA VAL A 135 6.33 4.19 10.24
C VAL A 135 5.14 4.78 10.98
N ALA A 136 5.00 6.09 10.98
CA ALA A 136 3.87 6.79 11.61
C ALA A 136 3.11 7.62 10.57
N ALA A 137 1.88 7.22 10.24
CA ALA A 137 1.02 7.99 9.34
C ALA A 137 0.01 8.84 10.12
N ASP A 138 -0.37 9.98 9.55
CA ASP A 138 -1.35 10.88 10.16
C ASP A 138 -2.77 10.30 10.09
N ALA A 139 -3.37 10.04 11.24
CA ALA A 139 -4.75 9.57 11.34
C ALA A 139 -5.76 10.70 11.53
N MET A 140 -5.34 11.96 11.35
CA MET A 140 -6.14 13.14 11.64
C MET A 140 -6.54 13.24 13.13
N ARG A 141 -7.25 14.30 13.53
CA ARG A 141 -7.81 14.48 14.90
C ARG A 141 -6.82 14.28 16.04
N LYS A 142 -5.53 14.59 15.83
CA LYS A 142 -4.42 14.39 16.78
C LYS A 142 -4.14 12.90 17.06
N GLU A 143 -4.40 12.04 16.10
CA GLU A 143 -4.13 10.61 16.13
C GLU A 143 -3.12 10.24 15.02
N VAL A 144 -2.46 9.11 15.19
CA VAL A 144 -1.50 8.54 14.24
C VAL A 144 -1.73 7.05 14.07
N TYR A 145 -1.32 6.52 12.93
CA TYR A 145 -1.24 5.08 12.66
C TYR A 145 0.22 4.65 12.76
N PRO A 146 0.69 4.16 13.92
CA PRO A 146 2.05 3.68 14.08
C PRO A 146 2.17 2.22 13.70
N ALA A 147 3.28 1.85 13.06
CA ALA A 147 3.68 0.46 12.82
C ALA A 147 5.18 0.31 12.96
N LEU A 148 5.63 -0.72 13.68
CA LEU A 148 7.04 -1.08 13.81
C LEU A 148 7.40 -2.17 12.81
N PHE A 149 8.58 -2.01 12.23
CA PHE A 149 9.17 -2.94 11.28
C PHE A 149 10.61 -3.27 11.70
N GLU A 150 11.06 -4.46 11.33
CA GLU A 150 12.48 -4.81 11.30
C GLU A 150 12.88 -4.94 9.83
N ILE A 151 13.87 -4.15 9.40
CA ILE A 151 14.33 -4.09 8.02
C ILE A 151 15.75 -4.63 7.94
N SER A 152 15.92 -5.79 7.29
CA SER A 152 17.21 -6.40 6.98
C SER A 152 17.59 -6.17 5.51
N ASP A 153 18.72 -6.69 5.09
CA ASP A 153 19.13 -6.64 3.68
C ASP A 153 18.22 -7.45 2.75
N SER A 154 17.60 -8.51 3.28
CA SER A 154 16.81 -9.46 2.49
C SER A 154 15.32 -9.45 2.80
N GLU A 155 14.89 -8.85 3.90
CA GLU A 155 13.53 -9.01 4.41
C GLU A 155 13.07 -7.78 5.18
N ILE A 156 11.76 -7.49 5.06
CA ILE A 156 11.04 -6.57 5.93
C ILE A 156 10.01 -7.36 6.72
N SER A 157 10.18 -7.37 8.03
CA SER A 157 9.24 -8.00 8.95
C SER A 157 8.43 -6.92 9.67
N ARG A 158 7.12 -6.95 9.50
CA ARG A 158 6.21 -6.11 10.26
C ARG A 158 6.02 -6.70 11.66
N LEU A 159 6.26 -5.90 12.71
CA LEU A 159 6.30 -6.35 14.09
C LEU A 159 5.02 -6.06 14.87
N THR A 160 4.21 -5.11 14.39
CA THR A 160 2.98 -4.69 15.07
C THR A 160 1.77 -4.74 14.14
N THR A 161 0.60 -4.99 14.72
CA THR A 161 -0.67 -4.89 14.02
C THR A 161 -1.03 -3.43 13.73
N ASP A 162 -2.00 -3.22 12.83
CA ASP A 162 -2.56 -1.89 12.61
C ASP A 162 -3.20 -1.37 13.90
N ALA A 163 -2.84 -0.16 14.27
CA ALA A 163 -3.35 0.53 15.44
C ALA A 163 -3.63 2.01 15.12
N VAL A 164 -4.51 2.62 15.90
CA VAL A 164 -4.66 4.07 15.94
C VAL A 164 -4.44 4.52 17.37
N VAL A 165 -3.56 5.51 17.55
CA VAL A 165 -3.23 6.05 18.87
C VAL A 165 -3.22 7.57 18.83
N LYS A 166 -3.51 8.21 19.97
CA LYS A 166 -3.34 9.66 20.07
C LYS A 166 -1.86 10.02 19.96
N ALA A 167 -1.53 11.04 19.18
CA ALA A 167 -0.16 11.46 18.96
C ALA A 167 0.59 11.72 20.27
N VAL A 168 -0.08 12.29 21.29
CA VAL A 168 0.53 12.62 22.60
C VAL A 168 0.99 11.40 23.41
N ILE A 169 0.46 10.20 23.14
CA ILE A 169 0.86 8.95 23.81
C ILE A 169 1.56 7.96 22.85
N ALA A 170 1.91 8.42 21.65
CA ALA A 170 2.56 7.55 20.67
C ALA A 170 3.91 7.03 21.15
N CYS A 171 4.67 7.84 21.92
CA CYS A 171 5.93 7.39 22.52
C CYS A 171 5.72 6.28 23.55
N GLU A 172 4.70 6.39 24.39
CA GLU A 172 4.33 5.36 25.37
C GLU A 172 3.92 4.07 24.65
N TRP A 173 3.10 4.19 23.59
CA TRP A 173 2.71 3.05 22.79
C TRP A 173 3.93 2.35 22.18
N VAL A 174 4.89 3.09 21.61
CA VAL A 174 6.14 2.52 21.05
C VAL A 174 6.92 1.79 22.13
N ALA A 175 7.11 2.40 23.30
CA ALA A 175 7.81 1.78 24.42
C ALA A 175 7.14 0.48 24.87
N ASP A 176 5.81 0.45 24.95
CA ASP A 176 5.03 -0.75 25.29
C ASP A 176 5.16 -1.86 24.25
N GLN A 177 5.32 -1.54 22.97
CA GLN A 177 5.57 -2.54 21.93
C GLN A 177 7.03 -3.05 22.02
N GLU A 178 8.00 -2.14 22.14
CA GLU A 178 9.44 -2.48 22.21
C GLU A 178 9.75 -3.47 23.34
N VAL A 179 9.10 -3.36 24.50
CA VAL A 179 9.25 -4.32 25.62
C VAL A 179 8.86 -5.74 25.23
N LYS A 180 7.94 -5.91 24.28
CA LYS A 180 7.42 -7.21 23.83
C LYS A 180 8.22 -7.81 22.68
N LEU A 181 9.10 -7.02 22.07
CA LEU A 181 9.89 -7.39 20.90
C LEU A 181 11.31 -7.78 21.30
N PRO A 182 12.04 -8.53 20.46
CA PRO A 182 13.45 -8.76 20.64
C PRO A 182 14.23 -7.44 20.74
N GLU A 183 15.31 -7.44 21.51
CA GLU A 183 16.18 -6.27 21.61
C GLU A 183 16.64 -5.83 20.23
N ARG A 184 16.52 -4.53 19.95
CA ARG A 184 16.92 -3.97 18.66
C ARG A 184 18.44 -3.74 18.62
N ALA A 185 18.99 -3.90 17.43
CA ALA A 185 20.36 -3.50 17.14
C ALA A 185 20.35 -2.05 16.62
N GLY A 186 20.86 -1.12 17.41
CA GLY A 186 20.96 0.30 17.00
C GLY A 186 19.74 1.16 17.35
N ASP A 187 19.74 2.37 16.79
CA ASP A 187 18.69 3.37 17.01
C ASP A 187 17.42 3.07 16.23
N LEU A 188 16.28 3.53 16.74
CA LEU A 188 15.02 3.51 16.02
C LEU A 188 15.04 4.58 14.92
N THR A 189 14.77 4.19 13.69
CA THR A 189 14.56 5.14 12.58
C THR A 189 13.07 5.42 12.45
N ILE A 190 12.70 6.69 12.32
CA ILE A 190 11.30 7.13 12.31
C ILE A 190 11.01 7.83 10.99
N LEU A 191 9.91 7.44 10.35
CA LEU A 191 9.45 8.03 9.09
C LEU A 191 7.92 7.98 9.02
N GLY A 192 7.35 8.64 8.01
CA GLY A 192 5.92 8.71 7.81
C GLY A 192 5.38 10.15 7.90
N ASP A 193 4.24 10.39 7.28
CA ASP A 193 3.66 11.73 7.11
C ASP A 193 3.12 12.35 8.40
N ALA A 194 2.96 11.56 9.48
CA ALA A 194 2.68 12.11 10.80
C ALA A 194 3.79 13.07 11.29
N LEU A 195 5.03 12.91 10.80
CA LEU A 195 6.15 13.78 11.16
C LEU A 195 5.98 15.22 10.70
N VAL A 196 5.16 15.48 9.68
CA VAL A 196 4.81 16.85 9.25
C VAL A 196 4.17 17.65 10.41
N LYS A 197 3.40 16.97 11.27
CA LYS A 197 2.66 17.62 12.37
C LYS A 197 3.23 17.33 13.76
N TYR A 198 3.85 16.16 13.93
CA TYR A 198 4.20 15.61 15.24
C TYR A 198 5.67 15.27 15.38
N ARG A 199 6.54 15.89 14.59
CA ARG A 199 8.00 15.66 14.62
C ARG A 199 8.55 15.72 16.04
N GLU A 200 8.26 16.78 16.76
CA GLU A 200 8.73 17.00 18.15
C GLU A 200 8.30 15.87 19.10
N THR A 201 7.17 15.22 18.85
CA THR A 201 6.69 14.08 19.64
C THR A 201 7.56 12.86 19.40
N PHE A 202 8.03 12.64 18.17
CA PHE A 202 8.75 11.44 17.80
C PHE A 202 10.28 11.55 17.93
N GLU A 203 10.85 12.75 17.85
CA GLU A 203 12.32 12.98 17.98
C GLU A 203 12.96 12.28 19.19
N PRO A 204 12.34 12.23 20.39
CA PRO A 204 12.94 11.56 21.54
C PRO A 204 13.10 10.03 21.38
N LEU A 205 12.40 9.40 20.42
CA LEU A 205 12.43 7.95 20.21
C LEU A 205 13.62 7.47 19.39
N GLY A 206 14.17 8.31 18.50
CA GLY A 206 15.25 7.92 17.61
C GLY A 206 15.52 8.89 16.47
N ALA A 207 16.19 8.41 15.43
CA ALA A 207 16.57 9.20 14.29
C ALA A 207 15.39 9.44 13.32
N ILE A 208 15.16 10.69 12.94
CA ILE A 208 14.17 11.01 11.90
C ILE A 208 14.80 10.81 10.53
N ALA A 209 14.16 10.01 9.69
CA ALA A 209 14.58 9.80 8.30
C ALA A 209 14.37 11.05 7.44
N ASP A 210 15.00 11.08 6.27
CA ASP A 210 14.81 12.15 5.28
C ASP A 210 13.32 12.31 4.90
N GLU A 211 12.88 13.54 4.70
CA GLU A 211 11.48 13.87 4.43
C GLU A 211 10.96 13.21 3.14
N SER A 212 11.83 12.94 2.16
CA SER A 212 11.49 12.22 0.93
C SER A 212 10.95 10.80 1.16
N LEU A 213 11.17 10.24 2.36
CA LEU A 213 10.71 8.91 2.76
C LEU A 213 9.41 8.93 3.60
N TRP A 214 8.83 10.11 3.88
CA TRP A 214 7.68 10.17 4.76
C TRP A 214 6.35 9.83 4.09
N ALA A 215 6.25 10.03 2.79
CA ALA A 215 5.04 9.75 2.03
C ALA A 215 5.05 8.36 1.36
N VAL A 216 3.86 7.80 1.13
CA VAL A 216 3.71 6.65 0.24
C VAL A 216 4.18 7.01 -1.16
N SER A 217 4.80 6.06 -1.85
CA SER A 217 5.32 6.25 -3.21
C SER A 217 4.92 5.12 -4.15
N GLY A 218 4.89 5.41 -5.45
CA GLY A 218 4.67 4.41 -6.49
C GLY A 218 5.69 3.27 -6.43
N ALA A 219 6.95 3.59 -6.20
CA ALA A 219 8.02 2.60 -6.04
C ALA A 219 7.79 1.71 -4.82
N GLY A 220 7.41 2.29 -3.67
CA GLY A 220 7.10 1.52 -2.46
C GLY A 220 5.92 0.56 -2.64
N LEU A 221 4.87 0.98 -3.37
CA LEU A 221 3.73 0.13 -3.71
C LEU A 221 4.15 -1.05 -4.60
N LEU A 222 4.99 -0.81 -5.61
CA LEU A 222 5.51 -1.85 -6.49
C LEU A 222 6.40 -2.85 -5.75
N LEU A 223 7.25 -2.39 -4.82
CA LEU A 223 8.09 -3.25 -3.99
C LEU A 223 7.26 -4.08 -3.00
N ALA A 224 6.22 -3.50 -2.39
CA ALA A 224 5.29 -4.24 -1.56
C ALA A 224 4.53 -5.32 -2.36
N ALA A 225 4.15 -5.02 -3.61
CA ALA A 225 3.56 -5.99 -4.52
C ALA A 225 4.56 -7.10 -4.90
N GLN A 226 5.82 -6.76 -5.15
CA GLN A 226 6.90 -7.74 -5.41
C GLN A 226 7.03 -8.74 -4.26
N ALA A 227 7.00 -8.26 -3.02
CA ALA A 227 7.05 -9.14 -1.85
C ALA A 227 5.87 -10.12 -1.83
N GLY A 228 4.67 -9.66 -2.17
CA GLY A 228 3.49 -10.50 -2.30
C GLY A 228 3.60 -11.54 -3.43
N LEU A 229 4.21 -11.18 -4.57
CA LEU A 229 4.51 -12.12 -5.65
C LEU A 229 5.50 -13.19 -5.21
N ALA A 230 6.58 -12.80 -4.54
CA ALA A 230 7.61 -13.72 -4.05
C ALA A 230 7.08 -14.69 -2.98
N ALA A 231 6.16 -14.23 -2.14
CA ALA A 231 5.50 -15.06 -1.13
C ALA A 231 4.40 -15.99 -1.72
N GLY A 232 4.04 -15.81 -3.00
CA GLY A 232 2.92 -16.51 -3.62
C GLY A 232 1.54 -15.99 -3.18
N ASP A 233 1.52 -14.83 -2.60
CA ASP A 233 0.32 -14.15 -2.10
C ASP A 233 -0.41 -13.40 -3.22
N ILE A 234 0.31 -13.03 -4.26
CA ILE A 234 -0.21 -12.43 -5.48
C ILE A 234 -0.03 -13.42 -6.62
N ASP A 235 -1.11 -13.81 -7.25
CA ASP A 235 -1.14 -14.67 -8.43
C ASP A 235 -1.60 -13.83 -9.64
N LEU A 236 -0.78 -13.74 -10.66
CA LEU A 236 -1.05 -13.00 -11.89
C LEU A 236 -1.59 -13.90 -13.01
N SER A 237 -1.87 -15.17 -12.72
CA SER A 237 -2.43 -16.09 -13.73
C SER A 237 -3.86 -15.70 -14.13
N ALA A 238 -4.22 -15.96 -15.37
CA ALA A 238 -5.58 -15.70 -15.86
C ALA A 238 -6.65 -16.48 -15.10
N ASP A 239 -6.30 -17.65 -14.56
CA ASP A 239 -7.23 -18.50 -13.78
C ASP A 239 -7.53 -17.91 -12.41
N ALA A 240 -6.67 -17.02 -11.90
CA ALA A 240 -6.87 -16.34 -10.64
C ALA A 240 -8.10 -15.40 -10.64
N TRP A 241 -8.47 -14.87 -11.80
CA TRP A 241 -9.65 -14.00 -11.96
C TRP A 241 -10.98 -14.77 -11.86
N HIS A 242 -10.99 -16.04 -12.24
CA HIS A 242 -12.19 -16.88 -12.31
C HIS A 242 -12.35 -17.86 -11.14
N GLY A 243 -11.44 -17.85 -10.16
CA GLY A 243 -11.44 -18.80 -9.04
C GLY A 243 -12.56 -18.55 -8.03
N GLU A 244 -13.34 -19.60 -7.75
CA GLU A 244 -14.36 -19.62 -6.69
C GLU A 244 -13.72 -19.49 -5.31
N SER A 245 -14.32 -18.64 -4.48
CA SER A 245 -14.20 -18.57 -3.01
C SER A 245 -13.03 -17.79 -2.40
N ASN A 246 -13.32 -16.56 -2.07
CA ASN A 246 -12.55 -15.72 -1.15
C ASN A 246 -13.16 -15.59 0.27
N ALA A 247 -14.00 -16.52 0.67
CA ALA A 247 -14.56 -16.53 2.04
C ALA A 247 -13.48 -16.70 3.14
N ALA A 248 -12.32 -17.27 2.79
CA ALA A 248 -11.20 -17.42 3.71
C ALA A 248 -10.41 -16.11 3.92
N ALA A 249 -10.29 -15.27 2.87
CA ALA A 249 -9.56 -13.99 2.96
C ALA A 249 -10.29 -12.95 3.83
N ALA A 250 -11.61 -13.01 3.91
CA ALA A 250 -12.40 -12.14 4.78
C ALA A 250 -12.16 -12.41 6.29
N ARG A 251 -11.70 -13.61 6.66
CA ARG A 251 -11.40 -13.98 8.04
C ARG A 251 -9.98 -13.62 8.48
N ALA A 252 -9.07 -13.36 7.56
CA ALA A 252 -7.67 -13.00 7.84
C ALA A 252 -7.48 -11.53 8.25
N ASN A 253 -8.52 -10.72 8.25
CA ASN A 253 -8.49 -9.30 8.61
C ASN A 253 -8.28 -9.00 10.11
N ALA A 254 -8.00 -9.99 10.94
CA ALA A 254 -7.93 -9.83 12.39
C ALA A 254 -6.51 -9.77 12.98
N GLY A 255 -5.45 -9.63 12.20
CA GLY A 255 -4.10 -9.50 12.77
C GLY A 255 -2.98 -9.68 11.75
N ALA A 256 -2.18 -8.69 11.63
CA ALA A 256 -0.76 -8.60 11.31
C ALA A 256 -0.12 -9.80 10.58
N ALA A 257 -0.39 -9.90 9.30
CA ALA A 257 0.52 -10.41 8.31
C ALA A 257 0.24 -9.62 7.02
N PRO A 258 1.16 -9.47 6.08
CA PRO A 258 0.80 -9.04 4.75
C PRO A 258 -0.32 -9.98 4.30
N VAL A 259 -1.54 -9.44 4.22
CA VAL A 259 -2.70 -10.27 3.88
C VAL A 259 -2.49 -10.68 2.43
N ALA A 260 -2.10 -11.91 2.26
CA ALA A 260 -2.16 -12.62 1.00
C ALA A 260 -3.56 -12.41 0.42
N LEU A 261 -3.67 -11.49 -0.50
CA LEU A 261 -4.87 -11.33 -1.28
C LEU A 261 -4.69 -12.23 -2.49
N ARG A 262 -5.20 -13.45 -2.35
CA ARG A 262 -5.39 -14.28 -3.54
C ARG A 262 -6.14 -13.41 -4.55
N PRO A 263 -5.70 -13.37 -5.80
CA PRO A 263 -6.43 -12.73 -6.87
C PRO A 263 -7.84 -13.31 -6.85
N GLY A 264 -8.80 -12.50 -6.61
CA GLY A 264 -10.17 -12.93 -6.41
C GLY A 264 -11.11 -11.78 -6.69
N ASP A 265 -12.38 -12.06 -6.55
CA ASP A 265 -13.46 -11.09 -6.71
C ASP A 265 -13.08 -9.73 -6.08
N PRO A 266 -13.01 -8.65 -6.88
CA PRO A 266 -12.73 -7.30 -6.37
C PRO A 266 -13.67 -6.86 -5.24
N SER A 267 -14.84 -7.50 -5.10
CA SER A 267 -15.81 -7.19 -4.04
C SER A 267 -15.30 -7.55 -2.65
N VAL A 268 -14.38 -8.51 -2.51
CA VAL A 268 -13.85 -8.97 -1.21
C VAL A 268 -12.63 -8.19 -0.71
N LEU A 269 -12.00 -7.39 -1.56
CA LEU A 269 -10.93 -6.51 -1.10
C LEU A 269 -11.50 -5.43 -0.17
N LEU A 270 -11.08 -5.44 1.08
CA LEU A 270 -11.55 -4.50 2.12
C LEU A 270 -10.45 -3.51 2.52
N PRO A 271 -10.83 -2.26 2.81
CA PRO A 271 -9.90 -1.28 3.38
C PRO A 271 -9.49 -1.69 4.81
N VAL A 272 -8.31 -1.25 5.22
CA VAL A 272 -7.86 -1.35 6.61
C VAL A 272 -8.49 -0.20 7.39
N TYR A 273 -9.54 -0.51 8.15
CA TYR A 273 -10.18 0.45 9.05
C TYR A 273 -9.76 0.13 10.48
N THR A 274 -8.82 0.88 11.01
CA THR A 274 -8.40 0.77 12.42
C THR A 274 -9.22 1.66 13.35
N ARG A 275 -10.12 2.44 12.78
CA ARG A 275 -10.96 3.40 13.49
C ARG A 275 -12.41 3.27 13.03
N LEU A 276 -13.33 3.43 13.98
CA LEU A 276 -14.75 3.57 13.66
C LEU A 276 -15.01 4.82 12.83
N SER A 277 -15.95 4.78 11.91
CA SER A 277 -16.43 5.97 11.21
C SER A 277 -17.04 6.96 12.22
N ASP A 278 -17.11 8.23 11.85
CA ASP A 278 -17.73 9.26 12.71
C ASP A 278 -19.17 8.92 13.08
N ALA A 279 -19.88 8.25 12.19
CA ALA A 279 -21.25 7.78 12.44
C ALA A 279 -21.29 6.69 13.50
N GLU A 280 -20.42 5.69 13.40
CA GLU A 280 -20.31 4.58 14.36
C GLU A 280 -19.80 5.06 15.72
N GLU A 281 -18.86 6.00 15.75
CA GLU A 281 -18.36 6.59 16.99
C GLU A 281 -19.43 7.43 17.70
N ASN A 282 -20.16 8.25 16.96
CA ASN A 282 -21.28 9.03 17.50
C ASN A 282 -22.41 8.13 18.00
N GLU A 283 -22.70 7.01 17.30
CA GLU A 283 -23.70 6.05 17.75
C GLU A 283 -23.24 5.33 19.02
N ARG A 284 -21.97 4.95 19.13
CA ARG A 284 -21.40 4.39 20.36
C ARG A 284 -21.49 5.32 21.55
N ILE A 285 -21.19 6.63 21.32
CA ILE A 285 -21.32 7.66 22.37
C ILE A 285 -22.80 7.85 22.78
N ARG A 286 -23.72 7.75 21.83
CA ARG A 286 -25.16 7.88 22.08
C ARG A 286 -25.76 6.70 22.84
N LEU A 287 -25.15 5.51 22.70
CA LEU A 287 -25.60 4.26 23.34
C LEU A 287 -24.89 3.99 24.68
N ALA A 288 -23.85 4.75 25.03
CA ALA A 288 -23.12 4.70 26.31
C ALA A 288 -23.68 5.67 27.32
#